data_e3757506f6d6b5d193a0758507e243ad
#
_entry.id   e3757506f6d6b5d193a0758507e243ad
#
_cell.length_a   1.000
_cell.length_b   1.000
_cell.length_c   1.000
_cell.angle_alpha   90.00
_cell.angle_beta   90.00
_cell.angle_gamma   90.00
#
_symmetry.space_group_name_H-M   'P 1'
#
loop_
_entity.id
_entity.type
_entity.pdbx_description
1 polymer ?
#
loop_
_entity_poly.entity_id
_entity_poly.type
_entity_poly.pdbx_seq_one_letter_code
_entity_poly.pdbx_strand_id
1 'polypeptide(L)'
;MKIHFTKTFPLLLLVSLIVFSCSSSSDIDEEIEDIEESTGTLHAAFAEFDTDETTIYLSGTDVVIEATGLPNHTTPYWSESHALYVAPSVTSTGQMTPTRIDTSGRDNSHSLTVSKDAELSSSTTNTQLGAIGIAISGAYLYNDQEGSGALDAATGSLDYAGAHIGPTDYHYHLEPLAFSNDDEKLIGVISDGFFIYGRKCNSTGTYPTGLDTSGGHISTTQHTDKGEYHYHIVNELYSNTGRYIVFAGPYQGTPNAIN
;
A
#
# COMPACT_ATOMS: atom_id res chain seq x y z
N MET A 1 5.64 -28.15 56.32
CA MET A 1 6.72 -29.09 56.00
C MET A 1 6.60 -29.42 54.52
N LYS A 2 7.33 -28.70 53.67
CA LYS A 2 7.29 -28.85 52.18
C LYS A 2 8.63 -29.49 51.77
N ILE A 3 8.54 -30.63 51.12
CA ILE A 3 9.67 -31.40 50.66
C ILE A 3 9.87 -31.04 49.19
N HIS A 4 11.07 -30.50 48.84
CA HIS A 4 11.52 -30.29 47.47
C HIS A 4 12.22 -31.54 46.97
N PHE A 5 11.76 -32.06 45.82
CA PHE A 5 12.49 -33.10 45.07
C PHE A 5 13.22 -32.44 43.88
N THR A 6 14.51 -32.43 43.91
CA THR A 6 15.38 -32.11 42.78
C THR A 6 15.68 -33.40 42.02
N LYS A 7 15.30 -33.44 40.75
CA LYS A 7 15.69 -34.53 39.83
C LYS A 7 16.88 -34.08 38.98
N THR A 8 18.03 -34.67 39.24
CA THR A 8 19.23 -34.62 38.40
C THR A 8 19.15 -35.71 37.34
N PHE A 9 19.29 -35.30 36.05
CA PHE A 9 19.47 -36.25 34.94
C PHE A 9 20.95 -36.36 34.59
N PRO A 10 21.49 -37.57 34.40
CA PRO A 10 22.86 -37.74 33.91
C PRO A 10 22.92 -37.66 32.39
N LEU A 11 23.88 -36.90 31.89
CA LEU A 11 24.25 -36.78 30.49
C LEU A 11 25.04 -38.03 30.05
N LEU A 12 24.46 -38.84 29.18
CA LEU A 12 25.13 -40.01 28.60
C LEU A 12 25.77 -39.57 27.27
N LEU A 13 27.11 -39.53 27.27
CA LEU A 13 27.91 -39.22 26.07
C LEU A 13 28.05 -40.50 25.24
N LEU A 14 27.41 -40.59 24.10
CA LEU A 14 27.55 -41.71 23.15
C LEU A 14 28.52 -41.29 22.05
N VAL A 15 29.76 -41.81 22.11
CA VAL A 15 30.75 -41.69 21.03
C VAL A 15 30.48 -42.75 20.00
N SER A 16 30.04 -42.36 18.80
CA SER A 16 29.84 -43.27 17.65
C SER A 16 31.00 -43.09 16.67
N LEU A 17 31.85 -44.09 16.55
CA LEU A 17 32.85 -44.19 15.49
C LEU A 17 32.16 -44.52 14.18
N ILE A 18 32.29 -43.64 13.20
CA ILE A 18 31.87 -43.92 11.82
C ILE A 18 33.11 -44.19 11.00
N VAL A 19 33.23 -45.46 10.52
CA VAL A 19 34.22 -45.90 9.55
C VAL A 19 33.88 -45.37 8.15
N PHE A 20 34.87 -44.73 7.54
CA PHE A 20 34.82 -44.32 6.14
C PHE A 20 34.79 -45.54 5.22
N SER A 21 33.79 -45.66 4.37
CA SER A 21 33.81 -46.47 3.16
C SER A 21 33.69 -45.57 1.97
N CYS A 22 34.71 -45.47 1.15
CA CYS A 22 34.68 -44.81 -0.16
C CYS A 22 33.86 -45.63 -1.13
N SER A 23 32.87 -45.00 -1.73
CA SER A 23 32.30 -45.43 -3.03
C SER A 23 31.92 -44.18 -3.82
N SER A 24 32.39 -44.14 -5.05
CA SER A 24 32.35 -43.07 -6.00
C SER A 24 30.94 -42.78 -6.57
N SER A 25 30.78 -41.52 -6.98
CA SER A 25 29.97 -40.98 -8.09
C SER A 25 28.58 -40.42 -7.77
N SER A 26 28.54 -39.23 -8.07
CA SER A 26 27.63 -38.29 -8.75
C SER A 26 27.50 -37.01 -7.94
N ASP A 27 28.18 -36.00 -8.49
CA ASP A 27 28.08 -34.61 -8.08
C ASP A 27 26.62 -34.18 -8.33
N ILE A 28 25.89 -33.99 -7.25
CA ILE A 28 24.72 -33.13 -7.24
C ILE A 28 25.24 -31.85 -6.59
N ASP A 29 25.58 -30.89 -7.43
CA ASP A 29 25.71 -29.49 -7.01
C ASP A 29 24.31 -29.07 -6.53
N GLU A 30 24.06 -29.20 -5.24
CA GLU A 30 23.01 -28.40 -4.60
C GLU A 30 23.49 -26.95 -4.70
N GLU A 31 22.97 -26.22 -5.67
CA GLU A 31 22.95 -24.76 -5.61
C GLU A 31 22.23 -24.38 -4.29
N ILE A 32 23.04 -24.11 -3.28
CA ILE A 32 22.57 -23.35 -2.13
C ILE A 32 22.34 -21.95 -2.68
N GLU A 33 21.10 -21.64 -3.04
CA GLU A 33 20.70 -20.25 -3.20
C GLU A 33 21.04 -19.58 -1.85
N ASP A 34 22.05 -18.73 -1.86
CA ASP A 34 22.33 -17.81 -0.75
C ASP A 34 21.08 -16.96 -0.58
N ILE A 35 20.20 -17.35 0.35
CA ILE A 35 19.13 -16.51 0.82
C ILE A 35 19.84 -15.37 1.54
N GLU A 36 20.04 -14.25 0.84
CA GLU A 36 20.50 -13.03 1.47
C GLU A 36 19.51 -12.69 2.59
N GLU A 37 19.96 -12.83 3.83
CA GLU A 37 19.18 -12.50 5.00
C GLU A 37 18.88 -11.00 4.94
N SER A 38 17.61 -10.65 4.72
CA SER A 38 17.13 -9.28 4.63
C SER A 38 17.54 -8.51 5.90
N THR A 39 18.49 -7.58 5.75
CA THR A 39 18.95 -6.76 6.87
C THR A 39 18.11 -5.49 6.99
N GLY A 40 17.21 -5.47 7.96
CA GLY A 40 16.41 -4.28 8.25
C GLY A 40 15.07 -4.60 8.90
N THR A 41 14.32 -3.55 9.19
CA THR A 41 12.93 -3.62 9.63
C THR A 41 12.06 -2.82 8.67
N LEU A 42 10.85 -3.29 8.42
CA LEU A 42 9.85 -2.51 7.71
C LEU A 42 9.57 -1.20 8.44
N HIS A 43 9.33 -0.14 7.69
CA HIS A 43 8.84 1.12 8.25
C HIS A 43 7.52 0.89 8.98
N ALA A 44 7.32 1.55 10.14
CA ALA A 44 6.16 1.31 11.01
C ALA A 44 4.81 1.59 10.31
N ALA A 45 4.77 2.47 9.32
CA ALA A 45 3.58 2.78 8.55
C ALA A 45 3.01 1.56 7.80
N PHE A 46 3.84 0.59 7.42
CA PHE A 46 3.34 -0.62 6.76
C PHE A 46 2.46 -1.49 7.66
N ALA A 47 2.50 -1.31 8.98
CA ALA A 47 1.62 -2.01 9.91
C ALA A 47 0.15 -1.54 9.84
N GLU A 48 -0.15 -0.43 9.18
CA GLU A 48 -1.53 0.05 8.96
C GLU A 48 -2.21 -0.54 7.72
N PHE A 49 -1.44 -1.21 6.84
CA PHE A 49 -2.00 -1.87 5.68
C PHE A 49 -2.81 -3.10 6.10
N ASP A 50 -3.94 -3.29 5.44
CA ASP A 50 -4.83 -4.41 5.69
C ASP A 50 -4.14 -5.75 5.34
N THR A 51 -3.98 -6.63 6.33
CA THR A 51 -3.26 -7.91 6.17
C THR A 51 -4.07 -8.98 5.43
N ASP A 52 -5.37 -8.80 5.26
CA ASP A 52 -6.19 -9.68 4.44
C ASP A 52 -6.07 -9.29 2.95
N GLU A 53 -5.75 -8.03 2.68
CA GLU A 53 -5.65 -7.50 1.32
C GLU A 53 -4.20 -7.26 0.87
N THR A 54 -3.22 -7.29 1.77
CA THR A 54 -1.81 -7.04 1.43
C THR A 54 -0.85 -8.01 2.12
N THR A 55 0.21 -8.36 1.40
CA THR A 55 1.40 -9.03 1.96
C THR A 55 2.60 -8.12 1.75
N ILE A 56 3.27 -7.72 2.83
CA ILE A 56 4.37 -6.75 2.77
C ILE A 56 5.61 -7.33 3.45
N TYR A 57 6.73 -7.37 2.73
CA TYR A 57 7.96 -7.95 3.25
C TYR A 57 9.21 -7.27 2.66
N LEU A 58 10.34 -7.47 3.35
CA LEU A 58 11.64 -7.02 2.86
C LEU A 58 12.23 -8.06 1.89
N SER A 59 12.82 -7.56 0.81
CA SER A 59 13.64 -8.33 -0.13
C SER A 59 14.94 -7.56 -0.36
N GLY A 60 15.99 -7.94 0.37
CA GLY A 60 17.23 -7.18 0.40
C GLY A 60 17.04 -5.78 0.95
N THR A 61 17.29 -4.78 0.12
CA THR A 61 17.10 -3.35 0.44
C THR A 61 15.74 -2.81 0.04
N ASP A 62 14.88 -3.66 -0.51
CA ASP A 62 13.58 -3.24 -1.03
C ASP A 62 12.44 -3.75 -0.16
N VAL A 63 11.33 -3.04 -0.23
CA VAL A 63 10.03 -3.47 0.29
C VAL A 63 9.18 -3.94 -0.88
N VAL A 64 8.70 -5.17 -0.81
CA VAL A 64 7.73 -5.71 -1.75
C VAL A 64 6.35 -5.62 -1.11
N ILE A 65 5.40 -5.07 -1.84
CA ILE A 65 4.00 -4.93 -1.47
C ILE A 65 3.18 -5.69 -2.51
N GLU A 66 2.63 -6.82 -2.12
CA GLU A 66 1.68 -7.59 -2.91
C GLU A 66 0.28 -7.26 -2.40
N ALA A 67 -0.64 -6.94 -3.29
CA ALA A 67 -1.99 -6.56 -2.93
C ALA A 67 -3.04 -7.25 -3.81
N THR A 68 -4.20 -7.50 -3.25
CA THR A 68 -5.33 -8.13 -3.98
C THR A 68 -6.00 -7.17 -4.97
N GLY A 69 -5.78 -5.86 -4.84
CA GLY A 69 -6.48 -4.83 -5.61
C GLY A 69 -7.92 -4.60 -5.15
N LEU A 70 -8.31 -5.19 -4.03
CA LEU A 70 -9.67 -5.16 -3.51
C LEU A 70 -9.80 -4.14 -2.37
N PRO A 71 -10.91 -3.39 -2.29
CA PRO A 71 -11.16 -2.53 -1.14
C PRO A 71 -11.68 -3.34 0.05
N ASN A 72 -11.15 -3.11 1.25
CA ASN A 72 -11.57 -3.72 2.50
C ASN A 72 -12.82 -3.06 3.14
N HIS A 73 -13.55 -2.25 2.40
CA HIS A 73 -14.69 -1.46 2.89
C HIS A 73 -15.92 -1.62 2.01
N THR A 74 -17.04 -1.09 2.48
CA THR A 74 -18.30 -1.10 1.71
C THR A 74 -18.19 -0.22 0.48
N THR A 75 -18.73 -0.71 -0.65
CA THR A 75 -18.88 0.07 -1.89
C THR A 75 -20.04 -0.46 -2.72
N PRO A 76 -20.69 0.36 -3.53
CA PRO A 76 -21.68 -0.12 -4.48
C PRO A 76 -21.07 -0.95 -5.63
N TYR A 77 -19.75 -1.02 -5.72
CA TYR A 77 -19.04 -1.82 -6.72
C TYR A 77 -18.92 -3.30 -6.36
N TRP A 78 -19.19 -3.72 -5.12
CA TRP A 78 -19.42 -5.12 -4.79
C TRP A 78 -20.74 -5.62 -5.39
N SER A 79 -20.89 -6.92 -5.63
CA SER A 79 -22.19 -7.51 -5.98
C SER A 79 -23.19 -7.37 -4.83
N GLU A 80 -24.47 -7.34 -5.13
CA GLU A 80 -25.53 -7.19 -4.12
C GLU A 80 -25.57 -8.29 -3.07
N SER A 81 -24.95 -9.45 -3.37
CA SER A 81 -24.82 -10.58 -2.45
C SER A 81 -23.57 -10.50 -1.56
N HIS A 82 -22.63 -9.59 -1.85
CA HIS A 82 -21.39 -9.46 -1.09
C HIS A 82 -21.62 -8.78 0.26
N ALA A 83 -20.89 -9.22 1.30
CA ALA A 83 -21.04 -8.67 2.65
C ALA A 83 -20.71 -7.17 2.77
N LEU A 84 -19.82 -6.67 1.90
CA LEU A 84 -19.42 -5.27 1.82
C LEU A 84 -20.21 -4.46 0.77
N TYR A 85 -21.29 -5.01 0.23
CA TYR A 85 -22.14 -4.24 -0.68
C TYR A 85 -22.91 -3.16 0.08
N VAL A 86 -22.99 -1.99 -0.54
CA VAL A 86 -23.90 -0.90 -0.14
C VAL A 86 -24.55 -0.32 -1.39
N ALA A 87 -25.85 -0.03 -1.29
CA ALA A 87 -26.56 0.60 -2.40
C ALA A 87 -25.98 2.00 -2.70
N PRO A 88 -25.87 2.40 -3.97
CA PRO A 88 -25.43 3.73 -4.33
C PRO A 88 -26.29 4.82 -3.64
N SER A 89 -25.62 5.78 -2.99
CA SER A 89 -26.30 6.88 -2.28
C SER A 89 -26.47 8.15 -3.13
N VAL A 90 -25.93 8.16 -4.35
CA VAL A 90 -25.93 9.33 -5.24
C VAL A 90 -26.81 9.13 -6.46
N THR A 91 -27.32 10.22 -7.02
CA THR A 91 -28.21 10.22 -8.19
C THR A 91 -27.50 9.84 -9.50
N SER A 92 -26.18 9.67 -9.47
CA SER A 92 -25.32 9.31 -10.61
C SER A 92 -25.22 7.81 -10.87
N THR A 93 -26.04 6.99 -10.24
CA THR A 93 -26.05 5.52 -10.39
C THR A 93 -26.12 5.03 -11.84
N GLY A 94 -26.71 5.80 -12.73
CA GLY A 94 -26.75 5.46 -14.15
C GLY A 94 -25.39 5.50 -14.86
N GLN A 95 -24.35 6.06 -14.22
CA GLN A 95 -22.98 6.13 -14.73
C GLN A 95 -22.08 5.04 -14.15
N MET A 96 -22.50 4.39 -13.06
CA MET A 96 -21.75 3.27 -12.54
C MET A 96 -21.81 2.09 -13.50
N THR A 97 -20.67 1.50 -13.78
CA THR A 97 -20.62 0.33 -14.65
C THR A 97 -21.35 -0.83 -13.99
N PRO A 98 -22.04 -1.70 -14.75
CA PRO A 98 -22.63 -2.90 -14.20
C PRO A 98 -21.58 -3.96 -13.77
N THR A 99 -20.31 -3.74 -14.13
CA THR A 99 -19.19 -4.61 -13.73
C THR A 99 -18.99 -4.48 -12.23
N ARG A 100 -18.97 -5.64 -11.55
CA ARG A 100 -18.75 -5.72 -10.11
C ARG A 100 -17.36 -6.29 -9.85
N ILE A 101 -16.76 -5.92 -8.71
CA ILE A 101 -15.43 -6.35 -8.30
C ILE A 101 -15.36 -7.87 -8.28
N ASP A 102 -16.30 -8.51 -7.58
CA ASP A 102 -16.31 -9.95 -7.27
C ASP A 102 -16.96 -10.85 -8.35
N THR A 103 -17.52 -10.27 -9.41
CA THR A 103 -18.18 -11.06 -10.48
C THR A 103 -17.47 -11.01 -11.82
N SER A 104 -16.41 -10.19 -11.92
CA SER A 104 -15.68 -10.00 -13.16
C SER A 104 -14.85 -11.23 -13.57
N GLY A 105 -14.50 -12.10 -12.63
CA GLY A 105 -13.57 -13.20 -12.84
C GLY A 105 -12.15 -12.73 -13.15
N ARG A 106 -11.83 -11.48 -12.84
CA ARG A 106 -10.51 -10.86 -13.07
C ARG A 106 -9.59 -11.12 -11.91
N ASP A 107 -8.33 -11.23 -12.22
CA ASP A 107 -7.25 -11.08 -11.25
C ASP A 107 -6.99 -9.58 -11.10
N ASN A 108 -7.29 -9.04 -9.93
CA ASN A 108 -7.03 -7.64 -9.58
C ASN A 108 -5.72 -7.51 -8.79
N SER A 109 -5.02 -8.61 -8.54
CA SER A 109 -3.77 -8.60 -7.76
C SER A 109 -2.69 -7.80 -8.48
N HIS A 110 -1.87 -7.15 -7.67
CA HIS A 110 -0.76 -6.34 -8.15
C HIS A 110 0.37 -6.29 -7.15
N SER A 111 1.53 -5.86 -7.59
CA SER A 111 2.68 -5.69 -6.73
C SER A 111 3.43 -4.39 -7.01
N LEU A 112 3.98 -3.83 -5.96
CA LEU A 112 4.87 -2.68 -6.00
C LEU A 112 6.14 -3.02 -5.22
N THR A 113 7.30 -2.80 -5.83
CA THR A 113 8.59 -2.89 -5.14
C THR A 113 9.21 -1.51 -5.06
N VAL A 114 9.53 -1.06 -3.85
CA VAL A 114 10.14 0.25 -3.58
C VAL A 114 11.35 0.09 -2.67
N SER A 115 12.30 1.02 -2.73
CA SER A 115 13.38 1.06 -1.75
C SER A 115 12.83 1.23 -0.34
N LYS A 116 13.37 0.48 0.64
CA LYS A 116 13.03 0.68 2.06
C LYS A 116 13.44 2.07 2.57
N ASP A 117 14.42 2.69 1.91
CA ASP A 117 14.94 4.02 2.19
C ASP A 117 14.68 4.89 0.95
N ALA A 118 13.43 5.33 0.77
CA ALA A 118 13.05 6.20 -0.34
C ALA A 118 13.82 7.53 -0.30
N GLU A 119 14.34 7.96 -1.44
CA GLU A 119 15.15 9.17 -1.55
C GLU A 119 14.54 10.18 -2.52
N LEU A 120 14.66 11.45 -2.20
CA LEU A 120 14.29 12.54 -3.10
C LEU A 120 15.19 12.54 -4.33
N SER A 121 14.59 12.57 -5.50
CA SER A 121 15.30 12.69 -6.77
C SER A 121 15.75 14.13 -7.01
N SER A 122 16.78 14.30 -7.83
CA SER A 122 17.26 15.64 -8.23
C SER A 122 16.28 16.40 -9.13
N SER A 123 15.29 15.71 -9.70
CA SER A 123 14.22 16.26 -10.51
C SER A 123 12.95 15.44 -10.34
N THR A 124 11.82 16.10 -10.45
CA THR A 124 10.50 15.45 -10.38
C THR A 124 10.14 14.69 -11.66
N THR A 125 9.29 13.69 -11.55
CA THR A 125 8.73 12.93 -12.68
C THR A 125 7.20 13.05 -12.67
N ASN A 126 6.60 13.46 -13.77
CA ASN A 126 5.14 13.55 -13.84
C ASN A 126 4.48 12.19 -13.70
N THR A 127 3.35 12.15 -13.01
CA THR A 127 2.49 10.98 -12.97
C THR A 127 1.94 10.67 -14.37
N GLN A 128 1.69 9.41 -14.63
CA GLN A 128 1.05 8.92 -15.86
C GLN A 128 -0.36 8.43 -15.54
N LEU A 129 -1.16 8.17 -16.55
CA LEU A 129 -2.43 7.45 -16.39
C LEU A 129 -2.18 6.06 -15.81
N GLY A 130 -3.06 5.62 -14.93
CA GLY A 130 -2.97 4.33 -14.25
C GLY A 130 -2.60 4.47 -12.78
N ALA A 131 -2.22 3.36 -12.18
CA ALA A 131 -1.89 3.30 -10.76
C ALA A 131 -0.62 4.11 -10.45
N ILE A 132 -0.71 4.93 -9.40
CA ILE A 132 0.40 5.73 -8.88
C ILE A 132 0.84 5.29 -7.49
N GLY A 133 0.11 4.39 -6.86
CA GLY A 133 0.39 3.89 -5.51
C GLY A 133 -0.60 2.82 -5.08
N ILE A 134 -0.41 2.34 -3.85
CA ILE A 134 -1.26 1.34 -3.19
C ILE A 134 -1.80 1.95 -1.90
N ALA A 135 -3.13 1.92 -1.72
CA ALA A 135 -3.80 2.35 -0.50
C ALA A 135 -3.65 1.31 0.61
N ILE A 136 -3.81 1.74 1.87
CA ILE A 136 -3.81 0.81 3.02
C ILE A 136 -4.89 -0.28 2.92
N SER A 137 -5.94 -0.06 2.13
CA SER A 137 -7.01 -1.02 1.86
C SER A 137 -6.65 -2.12 0.87
N GLY A 138 -5.48 -2.05 0.22
CA GLY A 138 -5.06 -2.97 -0.85
C GLY A 138 -5.45 -2.53 -2.27
N ALA A 139 -6.36 -1.59 -2.44
CA ALA A 139 -6.75 -1.07 -3.76
C ALA A 139 -5.77 0.00 -4.27
N TYR A 140 -5.86 0.31 -5.57
CA TYR A 140 -4.97 1.28 -6.20
C TYR A 140 -5.27 2.74 -5.81
N LEU A 141 -4.22 3.56 -5.81
CA LEU A 141 -4.29 5.02 -5.86
C LEU A 141 -4.04 5.49 -7.29
N TYR A 142 -4.86 6.42 -7.77
CA TYR A 142 -4.72 7.08 -9.07
C TYR A 142 -4.56 8.59 -8.86
N ASN A 143 -4.13 9.29 -9.90
CA ASN A 143 -3.96 10.74 -9.89
C ASN A 143 -5.29 11.49 -10.21
N ASP A 144 -5.16 12.77 -10.53
CA ASP A 144 -6.25 13.69 -10.88
C ASP A 144 -6.76 13.56 -12.33
N GLN A 145 -6.35 12.50 -13.05
CA GLN A 145 -6.68 12.30 -14.46
C GLN A 145 -7.53 11.05 -14.66
N GLU A 146 -8.46 11.14 -15.62
CA GLU A 146 -9.27 10.02 -16.07
C GLU A 146 -9.23 9.94 -17.61
N GLY A 147 -8.89 8.76 -18.14
CA GLY A 147 -8.73 8.60 -19.58
C GLY A 147 -7.71 9.58 -20.15
N SER A 148 -8.12 10.40 -21.12
CA SER A 148 -7.25 11.39 -21.75
C SER A 148 -7.40 12.82 -21.19
N GLY A 149 -8.10 12.99 -20.08
CA GLY A 149 -8.44 14.30 -19.54
C GLY A 149 -8.44 14.37 -18.02
N ALA A 150 -9.06 15.43 -17.50
CA ALA A 150 -9.26 15.61 -16.08
C ALA A 150 -10.28 14.63 -15.53
N LEU A 151 -10.28 14.43 -14.23
CA LEU A 151 -11.20 13.55 -13.49
C LEU A 151 -12.69 13.88 -13.69
N ASP A 152 -13.01 15.05 -14.21
CA ASP A 152 -14.39 15.51 -14.46
C ASP A 152 -15.25 14.49 -15.20
N ALA A 153 -14.67 13.73 -16.13
CA ALA A 153 -15.38 12.72 -16.89
C ALA A 153 -15.88 11.54 -16.02
N ALA A 154 -15.23 11.28 -14.91
CA ALA A 154 -15.52 10.16 -14.03
C ALA A 154 -16.32 10.53 -12.77
N THR A 155 -16.54 11.82 -12.50
CA THR A 155 -17.14 12.29 -11.23
C THR A 155 -18.48 11.65 -10.90
N GLY A 156 -19.27 11.31 -11.93
CA GLY A 156 -20.56 10.63 -11.76
C GLY A 156 -20.47 9.15 -11.37
N SER A 157 -19.33 8.51 -11.58
CA SER A 157 -19.11 7.10 -11.24
C SER A 157 -18.40 6.91 -9.91
N LEU A 158 -17.82 7.96 -9.32
CA LEU A 158 -17.14 7.87 -8.03
C LEU A 158 -18.14 7.57 -6.92
N ASP A 159 -17.82 6.59 -6.10
CA ASP A 159 -18.60 6.25 -4.91
C ASP A 159 -18.30 7.19 -3.73
N TYR A 160 -18.91 6.89 -2.57
CA TYR A 160 -18.71 7.68 -1.37
C TYR A 160 -17.26 7.65 -0.87
N ALA A 161 -16.52 6.58 -1.14
CA ALA A 161 -15.11 6.47 -0.79
C ALA A 161 -14.18 7.23 -1.73
N GLY A 162 -14.70 7.80 -2.81
CA GLY A 162 -13.90 8.56 -3.77
C GLY A 162 -13.24 7.71 -4.83
N ALA A 163 -13.78 6.53 -5.08
CA ALA A 163 -13.24 5.53 -5.97
C ALA A 163 -14.28 5.02 -6.96
N HIS A 164 -13.82 4.36 -8.00
CA HIS A 164 -14.64 3.65 -8.97
C HIS A 164 -13.89 2.48 -9.62
N ILE A 165 -14.58 1.75 -10.50
CA ILE A 165 -13.94 0.80 -11.43
C ILE A 165 -13.80 1.49 -12.79
N GLY A 166 -12.58 1.56 -13.28
CA GLY A 166 -12.30 2.08 -14.61
C GLY A 166 -10.85 1.88 -15.06
N PRO A 167 -10.61 1.27 -16.21
CA PRO A 167 -11.54 0.42 -16.98
C PRO A 167 -11.68 -0.98 -16.37
N THR A 168 -10.80 -1.40 -15.45
CA THR A 168 -10.73 -2.77 -14.92
C THR A 168 -10.76 -2.82 -13.40
N ASP A 169 -10.00 -1.98 -12.71
CA ASP A 169 -9.68 -2.12 -11.31
C ASP A 169 -10.37 -1.06 -10.46
N TYR A 170 -10.65 -1.39 -9.19
CA TYR A 170 -11.17 -0.43 -8.23
C TYR A 170 -10.01 0.45 -7.74
N HIS A 171 -10.16 1.77 -7.87
CA HIS A 171 -9.11 2.72 -7.51
C HIS A 171 -9.66 4.05 -7.00
N TYR A 172 -8.88 4.69 -6.12
CA TYR A 172 -9.23 5.98 -5.53
C TYR A 172 -8.64 7.13 -6.33
N HIS A 173 -9.45 8.14 -6.59
CA HIS A 173 -9.04 9.45 -7.10
C HIS A 173 -9.17 10.55 -6.05
N LEU A 174 -10.10 10.38 -5.11
CA LEU A 174 -10.40 11.37 -4.07
C LEU A 174 -10.03 10.81 -2.68
N GLU A 175 -9.94 11.71 -1.69
CA GLU A 175 -9.77 11.35 -0.29
C GLU A 175 -10.68 10.16 0.06
N PRO A 176 -10.09 9.03 0.52
CA PRO A 176 -10.84 7.79 0.73
C PRO A 176 -11.65 7.84 2.03
N LEU A 177 -12.89 8.35 1.97
CA LEU A 177 -13.72 8.56 3.17
C LEU A 177 -14.03 7.29 3.96
N ALA A 178 -13.72 6.12 3.41
CA ALA A 178 -13.85 4.86 4.13
C ALA A 178 -12.87 4.75 5.30
N PHE A 179 -11.69 5.37 5.20
CA PHE A 179 -10.64 5.26 6.23
C PHE A 179 -9.91 6.58 6.54
N SER A 180 -10.15 7.66 5.80
CA SER A 180 -9.63 9.01 6.07
C SER A 180 -10.66 10.07 5.75
N ASN A 181 -10.85 11.02 6.66
CA ASN A 181 -11.77 12.14 6.46
C ASN A 181 -11.31 13.36 7.28
N ASP A 182 -10.63 14.29 6.63
CA ASP A 182 -10.13 15.52 7.27
C ASP A 182 -9.22 15.23 8.48
N ASP A 183 -8.33 14.29 8.35
CA ASP A 183 -7.43 13.80 9.40
C ASP A 183 -5.97 13.67 8.93
N GLU A 184 -5.12 13.12 9.79
CA GLU A 184 -3.70 12.86 9.56
C GLU A 184 -3.38 11.40 9.25
N LYS A 185 -4.38 10.56 9.00
CA LYS A 185 -4.18 9.12 8.82
C LYS A 185 -3.38 8.79 7.57
N LEU A 186 -2.71 7.65 7.63
CA LEU A 186 -2.06 7.06 6.46
C LEU A 186 -3.10 6.71 5.40
N ILE A 187 -2.83 7.08 4.15
CA ILE A 187 -3.63 6.73 2.99
C ILE A 187 -3.02 5.53 2.26
N GLY A 188 -1.70 5.53 2.12
CA GLY A 188 -0.99 4.48 1.40
C GLY A 188 0.46 4.84 1.11
N VAL A 189 1.03 4.16 0.14
CA VAL A 189 2.37 4.40 -0.39
C VAL A 189 2.30 4.72 -1.88
N ILE A 190 3.02 5.75 -2.29
CA ILE A 190 3.16 6.14 -3.69
C ILE A 190 4.28 5.31 -4.33
N SER A 191 4.24 5.14 -5.64
CA SER A 191 5.15 4.24 -6.38
C SER A 191 6.63 4.66 -6.34
N ASP A 192 6.94 5.87 -5.87
CA ASP A 192 8.29 6.33 -5.60
C ASP A 192 8.78 6.01 -4.17
N GLY A 193 7.99 5.28 -3.38
CA GLY A 193 8.31 4.79 -2.05
C GLY A 193 7.93 5.72 -0.91
N PHE A 194 7.48 6.94 -1.18
CA PHE A 194 7.03 7.84 -0.12
C PHE A 194 5.58 7.56 0.29
N PHE A 195 5.31 7.69 1.58
CA PHE A 195 3.97 7.57 2.12
C PHE A 195 3.14 8.82 1.82
N ILE A 196 1.83 8.62 1.70
CA ILE A 196 0.87 9.71 1.60
C ILE A 196 -0.10 9.65 2.78
N TYR A 197 -0.36 10.80 3.37
CA TYR A 197 -1.23 10.98 4.54
C TYR A 197 -2.43 11.86 4.21
N GLY A 198 -3.40 11.88 5.11
CA GLY A 198 -4.57 12.74 5.03
C GLY A 198 -4.23 14.23 4.95
N ARG A 199 -5.26 15.07 4.91
CA ARG A 199 -5.12 16.52 4.71
C ARG A 199 -4.44 17.25 5.87
N LYS A 200 -4.45 16.70 7.08
CA LYS A 200 -3.76 17.27 8.24
C LYS A 200 -2.41 16.61 8.46
N CYS A 201 -1.48 17.37 8.98
CA CYS A 201 -0.16 16.88 9.35
C CYS A 201 -0.14 16.50 10.83
N ASN A 202 0.31 15.28 11.14
CA ASN A 202 0.41 14.78 12.51
C ASN A 202 1.26 15.68 13.41
N SER A 203 2.36 16.24 12.89
CA SER A 203 3.28 17.09 13.64
C SER A 203 2.63 18.36 14.21
N THR A 204 1.55 18.84 13.59
CA THR A 204 0.88 20.09 13.96
C THR A 204 -0.60 19.93 14.31
N GLY A 205 -1.23 18.82 13.91
CA GLY A 205 -2.67 18.60 14.00
C GLY A 205 -3.52 19.52 13.10
N THR A 206 -2.87 20.21 12.14
CA THR A 206 -3.50 21.20 11.26
C THR A 206 -3.12 20.94 9.80
N TYR A 207 -3.76 21.65 8.87
CA TYR A 207 -3.36 21.63 7.48
C TYR A 207 -1.93 22.12 7.31
N PRO A 208 -1.05 21.34 6.67
CA PRO A 208 0.35 21.76 6.48
C PRO A 208 0.44 22.96 5.56
N THR A 209 1.44 23.79 5.83
CA THR A 209 1.79 24.95 5.00
C THR A 209 3.21 24.75 4.45
N GLY A 210 3.48 25.35 3.28
CA GLY A 210 4.81 25.23 2.68
C GLY A 210 5.07 23.86 2.04
N LEU A 211 4.01 23.16 1.66
CA LEU A 211 4.14 21.98 0.82
C LEU A 211 4.80 22.33 -0.51
N ASP A 212 5.56 21.39 -1.06
CA ASP A 212 6.10 21.51 -2.41
C ASP A 212 5.02 21.35 -3.49
N THR A 213 5.42 21.33 -4.75
CA THR A 213 4.49 21.20 -5.90
C THR A 213 3.76 19.86 -5.96
N SER A 214 4.21 18.87 -5.20
CA SER A 214 3.62 17.52 -5.12
C SER A 214 2.73 17.34 -3.90
N GLY A 215 2.61 18.38 -3.06
CA GLY A 215 1.87 18.28 -1.81
C GLY A 215 2.67 17.58 -0.70
N GLY A 216 4.01 17.59 -0.78
CA GLY A 216 4.88 16.94 0.19
C GLY A 216 5.74 17.91 1.00
N HIS A 217 6.27 17.43 2.11
CA HIS A 217 7.24 18.11 2.95
C HIS A 217 8.00 17.13 3.84
N ILE A 218 9.00 17.63 4.57
CA ILE A 218 9.70 16.88 5.61
C ILE A 218 9.16 17.26 6.97
N SER A 219 8.53 16.33 7.69
CA SER A 219 8.13 16.49 9.09
C SER A 219 7.98 15.14 9.79
N THR A 220 7.66 15.14 11.09
CA THR A 220 7.35 13.94 11.85
C THR A 220 5.94 13.44 11.49
N THR A 221 5.75 12.10 11.57
CA THR A 221 4.46 11.44 11.38
C THR A 221 4.08 10.66 12.64
N GLN A 222 2.92 10.00 12.66
CA GLN A 222 2.57 9.08 13.75
C GLN A 222 3.43 7.81 13.77
N HIS A 223 4.24 7.58 12.72
CA HIS A 223 5.06 6.38 12.56
C HIS A 223 6.54 6.64 12.83
N THR A 224 6.96 7.89 12.85
CA THR A 224 8.34 8.29 13.15
C THR A 224 8.39 9.66 13.82
N ASP A 225 9.22 9.79 14.84
CA ASP A 225 9.56 11.05 15.52
C ASP A 225 10.72 11.81 14.84
N LYS A 226 11.29 11.22 13.78
CA LYS A 226 12.25 11.85 12.90
C LYS A 226 11.55 12.48 11.72
N GLY A 227 12.08 13.60 11.23
CA GLY A 227 11.58 14.20 9.99
C GLY A 227 11.84 13.27 8.81
N GLU A 228 10.78 12.90 8.11
CA GLU A 228 10.82 12.15 6.86
C GLU A 228 9.99 12.86 5.80
N TYR A 229 10.38 12.70 4.54
CA TYR A 229 9.57 13.22 3.45
C TYR A 229 8.32 12.37 3.26
N HIS A 230 7.18 13.02 3.16
CA HIS A 230 5.91 12.38 2.87
C HIS A 230 4.96 13.36 2.16
N TYR A 231 3.98 12.79 1.47
CA TYR A 231 2.92 13.53 0.81
C TYR A 231 1.71 13.71 1.73
N HIS A 232 0.91 14.71 1.40
CA HIS A 232 -0.45 14.92 1.93
C HIS A 232 -1.46 14.99 0.81
N ILE A 233 -2.68 14.56 1.08
CA ILE A 233 -3.83 15.02 0.31
C ILE A 233 -3.89 16.54 0.45
N VAL A 234 -3.77 17.25 -0.68
CA VAL A 234 -3.77 18.71 -0.66
C VAL A 234 -5.16 19.23 -0.29
N ASN A 235 -5.21 20.14 0.71
CA ASN A 235 -6.48 20.71 1.18
C ASN A 235 -7.02 21.78 0.22
N GLU A 236 -7.16 21.40 -1.05
CA GLU A 236 -7.75 22.20 -2.11
C GLU A 236 -8.98 21.49 -2.66
N LEU A 237 -10.13 22.16 -2.55
CA LEU A 237 -11.40 21.57 -2.93
C LEU A 237 -11.50 21.41 -4.45
N TYR A 238 -11.69 20.19 -4.92
CA TYR A 238 -11.98 19.93 -6.31
C TYR A 238 -13.45 20.28 -6.61
N SER A 239 -13.67 21.38 -7.32
CA SER A 239 -14.97 22.04 -7.43
C SER A 239 -16.10 21.14 -7.97
N ASN A 240 -15.76 20.22 -8.89
CA ASN A 240 -16.76 19.38 -9.55
C ASN A 240 -17.26 18.23 -8.67
N THR A 241 -16.55 17.88 -7.63
CA THR A 241 -16.95 16.83 -6.67
C THR A 241 -17.29 17.40 -5.29
N GLY A 242 -16.81 18.59 -4.96
CA GLY A 242 -16.84 19.11 -3.59
C GLY A 242 -15.96 18.33 -2.62
N ARG A 243 -14.94 17.60 -3.12
CA ARG A 243 -14.03 16.73 -2.36
C ARG A 243 -12.58 17.02 -2.76
N TYR A 244 -11.64 16.27 -2.25
CA TYR A 244 -10.21 16.51 -2.38
C TYR A 244 -9.56 15.41 -3.21
N ILE A 245 -8.75 15.79 -4.21
CA ILE A 245 -7.95 14.86 -5.01
C ILE A 245 -6.92 14.18 -4.11
N VAL A 246 -6.79 12.87 -4.21
CA VAL A 246 -5.84 12.13 -3.39
C VAL A 246 -4.40 12.52 -3.70
N PHE A 247 -4.06 12.65 -4.99
CA PHE A 247 -2.73 13.07 -5.44
C PHE A 247 -2.78 13.67 -6.84
N ALA A 248 -2.13 14.82 -7.04
CA ALA A 248 -2.13 15.55 -8.31
C ALA A 248 -0.73 16.01 -8.75
N GLY A 249 0.25 15.86 -7.87
CA GLY A 249 1.61 16.34 -8.13
C GLY A 249 2.49 15.37 -8.94
N PRO A 250 3.69 15.81 -9.36
CA PRO A 250 4.70 14.89 -9.85
C PRO A 250 5.28 14.08 -8.69
N TYR A 251 5.92 12.95 -9.00
CA TYR A 251 6.72 12.20 -8.04
C TYR A 251 7.97 13.00 -7.65
N GLN A 252 8.33 12.98 -6.38
CA GLN A 252 9.56 13.59 -5.85
C GLN A 252 10.71 12.57 -5.75
N GLY A 253 10.39 11.28 -5.68
CA GLY A 253 11.33 10.18 -5.81
C GLY A 253 11.35 9.59 -7.22
N THR A 254 12.02 8.45 -7.37
CA THR A 254 12.02 7.68 -8.63
C THR A 254 10.86 6.69 -8.60
N PRO A 255 9.83 6.84 -9.46
CA PRO A 255 8.69 5.94 -9.44
C PRO A 255 9.06 4.55 -10.00
N ASN A 256 8.49 3.51 -9.40
CA ASN A 256 8.58 2.14 -9.84
C ASN A 256 7.28 1.68 -10.51
N ALA A 257 7.37 0.64 -11.35
CA ALA A 257 6.17 0.06 -11.95
C ALA A 257 5.32 -0.65 -10.89
N ILE A 258 4.01 -0.54 -11.04
CA ILE A 258 3.04 -1.40 -10.35
C ILE A 258 2.62 -2.47 -11.36
N ASN A 259 2.86 -3.75 -11.05
CA ASN A 259 2.71 -4.89 -11.95
C ASN A 259 1.52 -5.75 -11.58
#